data_eff614d620d544845fa56ba55e6186fe
#
_entry.id   eff614d620d544845fa56ba55e6186fe
#
_cell.length_a   1.000
_cell.length_b   1.000
_cell.length_c   1.000
_cell.angle_alpha   90.00
_cell.angle_beta   90.00
_cell.angle_gamma   90.00
#
_symmetry.space_group_name_H-M   'P 1'
#
loop_
_entity.id
_entity.type
_entity.pdbx_description
1 polymer ?
#
loop_
_entity_poly.entity_id
_entity_poly.type
_entity_poly.pdbx_seq_one_letter_code
_entity_poly.pdbx_strand_id
1 'polypeptide(L)'
;ISSSKMKKAKKILSDTEPYFYNWMTVSDVGKYYEDFFEDFSMEKYRQMISRMELTEDMKAKKLSSGMMAKLKIAVTMAREARLYLLDEPLNGIDLLARDQIMKSILEAIDPDVTLVVSSHLVDELERVADAAIFMKDGILANQCMVEELRINQHKSVVDLYREIYGHGGEEVC
;
A
#
# COMPACT_ATOMS: atom_id res chain seq x y z
N ILE A 1 -7.52 -34.24 6.21
CA ILE A 1 -7.29 -32.98 5.45
C ILE A 1 -7.77 -31.85 6.36
N SER A 2 -6.81 -31.21 7.04
CA SER A 2 -7.05 -30.12 7.98
C SER A 2 -7.62 -28.91 7.22
N SER A 3 -8.82 -28.49 7.59
CA SER A 3 -9.43 -27.22 7.15
C SER A 3 -8.61 -26.07 7.71
N SER A 4 -7.56 -25.65 7.02
CA SER A 4 -6.87 -24.41 7.32
C SER A 4 -7.87 -23.27 7.06
N LYS A 5 -8.28 -22.57 8.12
CA LYS A 5 -9.08 -21.36 8.04
C LYS A 5 -8.43 -20.41 7.02
N MET A 6 -9.05 -20.23 5.86
CA MET A 6 -8.68 -19.18 4.91
C MET A 6 -8.82 -17.85 5.64
N LYS A 7 -7.70 -17.24 5.99
CA LYS A 7 -7.70 -15.86 6.51
C LYS A 7 -8.26 -14.97 5.41
N LYS A 8 -9.32 -14.23 5.71
CA LYS A 8 -10.01 -13.38 4.73
C LYS A 8 -9.08 -12.30 4.19
N ALA A 9 -9.10 -12.10 2.87
CA ALA A 9 -8.50 -10.92 2.26
C ALA A 9 -9.18 -9.66 2.85
N LYS A 10 -8.37 -8.67 3.26
CA LYS A 10 -8.88 -7.40 3.75
C LYS A 10 -8.60 -6.33 2.72
N LYS A 11 -9.65 -5.64 2.29
CA LYS A 11 -9.57 -4.42 1.51
C LYS A 11 -9.46 -3.26 2.49
N ILE A 12 -8.41 -2.47 2.39
CA ILE A 12 -8.32 -1.18 3.06
C ILE A 12 -8.45 -0.13 1.99
N LEU A 13 -9.58 0.57 2.02
CA LEU A 13 -9.82 1.73 1.18
C LEU A 13 -9.10 2.93 1.80
N SER A 14 -8.32 3.61 1.02
CA SER A 14 -7.83 4.95 1.32
C SER A 14 -9.00 5.92 1.17
N ASP A 15 -9.78 6.08 2.23
CA ASP A 15 -10.86 7.06 2.25
C ASP A 15 -10.32 8.42 2.67
N THR A 16 -10.86 9.48 2.07
CA THR A 16 -10.52 10.88 2.37
C THR A 16 -11.01 11.33 3.75
N GLU A 17 -11.87 10.54 4.42
CA GLU A 17 -12.40 10.86 5.74
C GLU A 17 -11.44 10.52 6.89
N PRO A 18 -11.51 11.21 8.04
CA PRO A 18 -10.67 10.93 9.18
C PRO A 18 -10.94 9.52 9.72
N TYR A 19 -9.97 8.64 9.54
CA TYR A 19 -10.05 7.23 9.89
C TYR A 19 -10.01 6.99 11.41
N PHE A 20 -9.56 8.00 12.17
CA PHE A 20 -9.36 7.91 13.61
C PHE A 20 -10.04 9.08 14.32
N TYR A 21 -10.51 8.86 15.53
CA TYR A 21 -11.11 9.92 16.32
C TYR A 21 -10.09 11.00 16.67
N ASN A 22 -10.54 12.26 16.64
CA ASN A 22 -9.69 13.43 16.86
C ASN A 22 -8.99 13.47 18.23
N TRP A 23 -9.51 12.76 19.22
CA TRP A 23 -8.94 12.67 20.57
C TRP A 23 -7.84 11.63 20.69
N MET A 24 -7.78 10.65 19.77
CA MET A 24 -6.81 9.56 19.83
C MET A 24 -5.38 10.06 19.61
N THR A 25 -4.47 9.45 20.35
CA THR A 25 -3.04 9.46 20.04
C THR A 25 -2.70 8.29 19.11
N VAL A 26 -1.50 8.28 18.55
CA VAL A 26 -0.98 7.14 17.77
C VAL A 26 -1.00 5.86 18.63
N SER A 27 -0.66 5.96 19.93
CA SER A 27 -0.78 4.83 20.88
C SER A 27 -2.22 4.35 21.05
N ASP A 28 -3.18 5.29 21.17
CA ASP A 28 -4.60 4.93 21.33
C ASP A 28 -5.15 4.22 20.08
N VAL A 29 -4.69 4.61 18.89
CA VAL A 29 -5.04 3.93 17.64
C VAL A 29 -4.57 2.47 17.66
N GLY A 30 -3.33 2.20 18.08
CA GLY A 30 -2.83 0.84 18.20
C GLY A 30 -3.67 0.00 19.17
N LYS A 31 -3.96 0.50 20.36
CA LYS A 31 -4.80 -0.19 21.35
C LYS A 31 -6.21 -0.45 20.84
N TYR A 32 -6.83 0.54 20.17
CA TYR A 32 -8.14 0.38 19.58
C TYR A 32 -8.16 -0.79 18.58
N TYR A 33 -7.16 -0.90 17.72
CA TYR A 33 -7.09 -2.00 16.76
C TYR A 33 -6.78 -3.35 17.41
N GLU A 34 -5.95 -3.38 18.45
CA GLU A 34 -5.67 -4.58 19.26
C GLU A 34 -6.93 -5.10 19.93
N ASP A 35 -7.76 -4.22 20.50
CA ASP A 35 -9.02 -4.58 21.17
C ASP A 35 -10.08 -5.15 20.21
N PHE A 36 -10.12 -4.66 18.96
CA PHE A 36 -11.16 -5.05 18.00
C PHE A 36 -10.74 -6.16 17.01
N PHE A 37 -9.45 -6.46 16.91
CA PHE A 37 -8.95 -7.38 15.90
C PHE A 37 -7.95 -8.38 16.45
N GLU A 38 -8.35 -9.63 16.60
CA GLU A 38 -7.52 -10.73 17.11
C GLU A 38 -6.23 -10.97 16.32
N ASP A 39 -6.20 -10.57 15.05
CA ASP A 39 -5.06 -10.69 14.14
C ASP A 39 -4.18 -9.43 14.10
N PHE A 40 -4.38 -8.48 15.03
CA PHE A 40 -3.54 -7.29 15.15
C PHE A 40 -2.34 -7.57 16.07
N SER A 41 -1.15 -7.19 15.61
CA SER A 41 0.08 -7.30 16.41
C SER A 41 0.55 -5.91 16.84
N MET A 42 0.45 -5.62 18.14
CA MET A 42 0.96 -4.39 18.73
C MET A 42 2.48 -4.26 18.54
N GLU A 43 3.21 -5.36 18.52
CA GLU A 43 4.65 -5.36 18.27
C GLU A 43 4.96 -4.88 16.84
N LYS A 44 4.32 -5.48 15.82
CA LYS A 44 4.45 -5.03 14.41
C LYS A 44 4.02 -3.57 14.25
N TYR A 45 2.95 -3.16 14.93
CA TYR A 45 2.48 -1.78 14.91
C TYR A 45 3.55 -0.81 15.41
N ARG A 46 4.14 -1.05 16.58
CA ARG A 46 5.20 -0.22 17.15
C ARG A 46 6.43 -0.17 16.27
N GLN A 47 6.82 -1.28 15.67
CA GLN A 47 7.92 -1.31 14.71
C GLN A 47 7.61 -0.44 13.49
N MET A 48 6.41 -0.51 12.94
CA MET A 48 6.00 0.27 11.78
C MET A 48 5.95 1.77 12.07
N ILE A 49 5.31 2.19 13.17
CA ILE A 49 5.25 3.62 13.52
C ILE A 49 6.66 4.20 13.76
N SER A 50 7.55 3.43 14.39
CA SER A 50 8.94 3.84 14.60
C SER A 50 9.70 4.02 13.28
N ARG A 51 9.60 3.06 12.35
CA ARG A 51 10.23 3.17 11.02
C ARG A 51 9.68 4.34 10.19
N MET A 52 8.43 4.71 10.43
CA MET A 52 7.75 5.81 9.75
C MET A 52 7.89 7.16 10.48
N GLU A 53 8.73 7.22 11.52
CA GLU A 53 9.01 8.43 12.30
C GLU A 53 7.74 9.01 12.97
N LEU A 54 6.80 8.16 13.37
CA LEU A 54 5.65 8.53 14.18
C LEU A 54 5.94 8.19 15.64
N THR A 55 5.58 9.10 16.57
CA THR A 55 5.70 8.86 18.00
C THR A 55 4.33 8.57 18.62
N GLU A 56 4.32 7.74 19.67
CA GLU A 56 3.10 7.24 20.31
C GLU A 56 2.21 8.34 20.90
N ASP A 57 2.79 9.48 21.29
CA ASP A 57 2.10 10.63 21.90
C ASP A 57 1.48 11.60 20.90
N MET A 58 1.82 11.47 19.61
CA MET A 58 1.24 12.31 18.56
C MET A 58 -0.27 12.15 18.50
N LYS A 59 -1.01 13.28 18.47
CA LYS A 59 -2.48 13.26 18.33
C LYS A 59 -2.90 13.15 16.88
N ALA A 60 -3.82 12.23 16.56
CA ALA A 60 -4.34 12.02 15.20
C ALA A 60 -4.77 13.31 14.52
N LYS A 61 -5.46 14.22 15.22
CA LYS A 61 -5.90 15.52 14.70
C LYS A 61 -4.76 16.49 14.32
N LYS A 62 -3.54 16.23 14.77
CA LYS A 62 -2.37 17.08 14.50
C LYS A 62 -1.45 16.50 13.43
N LEU A 63 -1.75 15.30 12.95
CA LEU A 63 -0.97 14.67 11.89
C LEU A 63 -1.20 15.41 10.56
N SER A 64 -0.13 15.62 9.81
CA SER A 64 -0.23 16.03 8.41
C SER A 64 -0.87 14.93 7.57
N SER A 65 -1.28 15.23 6.34
CA SER A 65 -1.81 14.22 5.40
C SER A 65 -0.83 13.05 5.20
N GLY A 66 0.45 13.35 5.02
CA GLY A 66 1.50 12.33 4.88
C GLY A 66 1.69 11.50 6.16
N MET A 67 1.68 12.12 7.35
CA MET A 67 1.74 11.39 8.62
C MET A 67 0.50 10.53 8.85
N MET A 68 -0.67 10.99 8.45
CA MET A 68 -1.91 10.22 8.51
C MET A 68 -1.83 9.00 7.57
N ALA A 69 -1.31 9.15 6.36
CA ALA A 69 -1.09 8.04 5.45
C ALA A 69 -0.12 7.00 6.04
N LYS A 70 0.99 7.45 6.63
CA LYS A 70 1.93 6.57 7.36
C LYS A 70 1.25 5.80 8.49
N LEU A 71 0.40 6.46 9.29
CA LEU A 71 -0.34 5.80 10.38
C LEU A 71 -1.32 4.75 9.86
N LYS A 72 -2.05 5.03 8.77
CA LYS A 72 -2.95 4.08 8.12
C LYS A 72 -2.19 2.84 7.61
N ILE A 73 -1.04 3.03 6.99
CA ILE A 73 -0.17 1.95 6.55
C ILE A 73 0.30 1.11 7.75
N ALA A 74 0.76 1.75 8.82
CA ALA A 74 1.22 1.05 10.02
C ALA A 74 0.14 0.16 10.64
N VAL A 75 -1.09 0.67 10.74
CA VAL A 75 -2.25 -0.09 11.22
C VAL A 75 -2.55 -1.29 10.31
N THR A 76 -2.47 -1.09 8.99
CA THR A 76 -2.72 -2.14 8.01
C THR A 76 -1.70 -3.26 8.11
N MET A 77 -0.42 -2.89 8.11
CA MET A 77 0.69 -3.83 8.13
C MET A 77 0.84 -4.56 9.48
N ALA A 78 0.28 -4.00 10.56
CA ALA A 78 0.21 -4.65 11.85
C ALA A 78 -0.83 -5.78 11.94
N ARG A 79 -1.70 -5.94 10.94
CA ARG A 79 -2.66 -7.05 10.85
C ARG A 79 -1.99 -8.27 10.23
N GLU A 80 -2.28 -9.46 10.73
CA GLU A 80 -1.81 -10.70 10.09
C GLU A 80 -2.74 -11.07 8.93
N ALA A 81 -2.20 -11.07 7.72
CA ALA A 81 -2.92 -11.41 6.50
C ALA A 81 -2.02 -12.18 5.52
N ARG A 82 -2.61 -12.97 4.62
CA ARG A 82 -1.92 -13.58 3.48
C ARG A 82 -2.00 -12.73 2.21
N LEU A 83 -2.86 -11.74 2.22
CA LEU A 83 -3.05 -10.79 1.13
C LEU A 83 -3.30 -9.40 1.71
N TYR A 84 -2.46 -8.44 1.34
CA TYR A 84 -2.67 -7.03 1.59
C TYR A 84 -3.08 -6.33 0.29
N LEU A 85 -4.11 -5.49 0.39
CA LEU A 85 -4.58 -4.64 -0.70
C LEU A 85 -4.43 -3.20 -0.24
N LEU A 86 -3.51 -2.46 -0.85
CA LEU A 86 -3.25 -1.06 -0.56
C LEU A 86 -3.69 -0.22 -1.76
N ASP A 87 -4.64 0.67 -1.54
CA ASP A 87 -5.15 1.56 -2.56
C ASP A 87 -4.52 2.94 -2.42
N GLU A 88 -3.74 3.36 -3.42
CA GLU A 88 -2.97 4.61 -3.45
C GLU A 88 -2.23 4.92 -2.14
N PRO A 89 -1.46 3.99 -1.55
CA PRO A 89 -0.91 4.15 -0.20
C PRO A 89 0.11 5.28 -0.07
N LEU A 90 0.73 5.69 -1.19
CA LEU A 90 1.75 6.74 -1.24
C LEU A 90 1.17 8.12 -1.59
N ASN A 91 -0.15 8.21 -1.78
CA ASN A 91 -0.78 9.47 -2.10
C ASN A 91 -0.67 10.47 -0.93
N GLY A 92 -0.29 11.72 -1.25
CA GLY A 92 -0.08 12.77 -0.25
C GLY A 92 1.21 12.65 0.57
N ILE A 93 2.10 11.71 0.23
CA ILE A 93 3.42 11.53 0.82
C ILE A 93 4.46 12.23 -0.08
N ASP A 94 5.40 12.93 0.54
CA ASP A 94 6.49 13.56 -0.19
C ASP A 94 7.43 12.52 -0.83
N LEU A 95 8.07 12.92 -1.93
CA LEU A 95 8.88 12.04 -2.76
C LEU A 95 9.98 11.32 -1.99
N LEU A 96 10.65 12.01 -1.05
CA LEU A 96 11.77 11.43 -0.30
C LEU A 96 11.31 10.38 0.71
N ALA A 97 10.10 10.55 1.26
CA ALA A 97 9.53 9.61 2.23
C ALA A 97 8.93 8.36 1.55
N ARG A 98 8.56 8.40 0.27
CA ARG A 98 7.92 7.27 -0.43
C ARG A 98 8.80 6.03 -0.48
N ASP A 99 10.07 6.19 -0.87
CA ASP A 99 11.04 5.08 -0.94
C ASP A 99 11.22 4.42 0.43
N GLN A 100 11.33 5.22 1.49
CA GLN A 100 11.47 4.72 2.85
C GLN A 100 10.22 3.96 3.32
N ILE A 101 9.04 4.45 2.96
CA ILE A 101 7.76 3.80 3.31
C ILE A 101 7.62 2.49 2.57
N MET A 102 7.86 2.47 1.24
CA MET A 102 7.81 1.22 0.47
C MET A 102 8.78 0.19 1.00
N LYS A 103 10.00 0.59 1.31
CA LYS A 103 10.97 -0.28 1.96
C LYS A 103 10.45 -0.84 3.28
N SER A 104 9.85 0.01 4.12
CA SER A 104 9.28 -0.40 5.41
C SER A 104 8.12 -1.39 5.25
N ILE A 105 7.28 -1.21 4.22
CA ILE A 105 6.18 -2.13 3.88
C ILE A 105 6.76 -3.49 3.47
N LEU A 106 7.72 -3.51 2.54
CA LEU A 106 8.31 -4.74 2.02
C LEU A 106 9.06 -5.54 3.09
N GLU A 107 9.76 -4.85 4.00
CA GLU A 107 10.45 -5.48 5.12
C GLU A 107 9.52 -6.03 6.21
N ALA A 108 8.27 -5.58 6.25
CA ALA A 108 7.26 -6.03 7.20
C ALA A 108 6.45 -7.24 6.71
N ILE A 109 6.60 -7.63 5.45
CA ILE A 109 5.85 -8.71 4.80
C ILE A 109 6.69 -9.98 4.79
N ASP A 110 6.07 -11.09 5.19
CA ASP A 110 6.68 -12.41 5.05
C ASP A 110 6.71 -12.84 3.57
N PRO A 111 7.71 -13.66 3.13
CA PRO A 111 7.86 -14.07 1.73
C PRO A 111 6.64 -14.77 1.11
N ASP A 112 5.83 -15.44 1.94
CA ASP A 112 4.61 -16.17 1.49
C ASP A 112 3.36 -15.30 1.41
N VAL A 113 3.51 -13.99 1.58
CA VAL A 113 2.40 -13.02 1.60
C VAL A 113 2.34 -12.27 0.28
N THR A 114 1.13 -12.11 -0.25
CA THR A 114 0.89 -11.30 -1.45
C THR A 114 0.55 -9.86 -1.08
N LEU A 115 1.26 -8.90 -1.68
CA LEU A 115 0.96 -7.48 -1.61
C LEU A 115 0.45 -7.00 -2.97
N VAL A 116 -0.72 -6.39 -2.98
CA VAL A 116 -1.27 -5.70 -4.16
C VAL A 116 -1.37 -4.22 -3.84
N VAL A 117 -0.74 -3.40 -4.66
CA VAL A 117 -0.75 -1.93 -4.53
C VAL A 117 -1.35 -1.33 -5.79
N SER A 118 -2.45 -0.56 -5.65
CA SER A 118 -2.90 0.30 -6.73
C SER A 118 -2.17 1.64 -6.66
N SER A 119 -1.70 2.15 -7.77
CA SER A 119 -1.09 3.47 -7.83
C SER A 119 -0.99 3.99 -9.28
N HIS A 120 -0.94 5.31 -9.40
CA HIS A 120 -0.55 6.01 -10.62
C HIS A 120 0.97 6.33 -10.67
N LEU A 121 1.70 6.01 -9.61
CA LEU A 121 3.15 6.22 -9.47
C LEU A 121 3.92 5.01 -9.99
N VAL A 122 3.79 4.76 -11.30
CA VAL A 122 4.26 3.52 -11.94
C VAL A 122 5.77 3.35 -11.86
N ASP A 123 6.53 4.43 -12.04
CA ASP A 123 7.99 4.46 -12.00
C ASP A 123 8.58 4.12 -10.62
N GLU A 124 7.86 4.46 -9.56
CA GLU A 124 8.26 4.13 -8.19
C GLU A 124 8.00 2.65 -7.89
N LEU A 125 6.83 2.13 -8.28
CA LEU A 125 6.44 0.75 -8.02
C LEU A 125 7.16 -0.27 -8.91
N GLU A 126 7.52 0.09 -10.12
CA GLU A 126 8.25 -0.81 -11.04
C GLU A 126 9.55 -1.37 -10.45
N ARG A 127 10.18 -0.63 -9.53
CA ARG A 127 11.45 -1.02 -8.90
C ARG A 127 11.32 -2.20 -7.94
N VAL A 128 10.10 -2.42 -7.43
CA VAL A 128 9.83 -3.37 -6.35
C VAL A 128 8.74 -4.39 -6.71
N ALA A 129 8.05 -4.21 -7.82
CA ALA A 129 6.96 -5.09 -8.24
C ALA A 129 7.49 -6.32 -8.98
N ASP A 130 6.95 -7.49 -8.67
CA ASP A 130 7.17 -8.73 -9.44
C ASP A 130 6.27 -8.77 -10.69
N ALA A 131 5.05 -8.25 -10.58
CA ALA A 131 4.06 -8.25 -11.64
C ALA A 131 3.28 -6.93 -11.68
N ALA A 132 2.80 -6.56 -12.87
CA ALA A 132 1.94 -5.42 -13.09
C ALA A 132 0.63 -5.83 -13.75
N ILE A 133 -0.47 -5.21 -13.30
CA ILE A 133 -1.82 -5.39 -13.84
C ILE A 133 -2.33 -4.02 -14.27
N PHE A 134 -2.74 -3.90 -15.52
CA PHE A 134 -3.27 -2.66 -16.09
C PHE A 134 -4.79 -2.78 -16.26
N MET A 135 -5.52 -1.85 -15.66
CA MET A 135 -6.98 -1.79 -15.75
C MET A 135 -7.42 -0.53 -16.47
N LYS A 136 -8.26 -0.67 -17.48
CA LYS A 136 -8.83 0.44 -18.25
C LYS A 136 -10.34 0.24 -18.38
N ASP A 137 -11.12 1.27 -18.10
CA ASP A 137 -12.59 1.24 -18.21
C ASP A 137 -13.25 0.05 -17.46
N GLY A 138 -12.67 -0.30 -16.30
CA GLY A 138 -13.18 -1.38 -15.45
C GLY A 138 -12.83 -2.80 -15.92
N ILE A 139 -12.02 -2.95 -16.97
CA ILE A 139 -11.57 -4.25 -17.49
C ILE A 139 -10.06 -4.40 -17.38
N LEU A 140 -9.62 -5.66 -17.39
CA LEU A 140 -8.19 -6.00 -17.50
C LEU A 140 -7.69 -5.68 -18.91
N ALA A 141 -6.86 -4.64 -19.03
CA ALA A 141 -6.26 -4.25 -20.30
C ALA A 141 -4.98 -5.04 -20.62
N ASN A 142 -4.14 -5.28 -19.61
CA ASN A 142 -2.91 -6.07 -19.73
C ASN A 142 -2.44 -6.56 -18.37
N GLN A 143 -1.58 -7.60 -18.38
CA GLN A 143 -0.84 -8.06 -17.22
C GLN A 143 0.53 -8.60 -17.66
N CYS A 144 1.55 -8.41 -16.85
CA CYS A 144 2.88 -8.90 -17.14
C CYS A 144 3.69 -9.17 -15.87
N MET A 145 4.67 -10.08 -15.98
CA MET A 145 5.77 -10.16 -15.04
C MET A 145 6.81 -9.09 -15.40
N VAL A 146 7.24 -8.31 -14.43
CA VAL A 146 8.12 -7.16 -14.68
C VAL A 146 9.47 -7.60 -15.27
N GLU A 147 10.02 -8.68 -14.72
CA GLU A 147 11.29 -9.23 -15.20
C GLU A 147 11.19 -9.76 -16.64
N GLU A 148 10.11 -10.49 -16.97
CA GLU A 148 9.87 -10.98 -18.32
C GLU A 148 9.70 -9.85 -19.34
N LEU A 149 9.02 -8.77 -18.94
CA LEU A 149 8.84 -7.59 -19.78
C LEU A 149 10.19 -6.95 -20.13
N ARG A 150 11.08 -6.83 -19.12
CA ARG A 150 12.44 -6.28 -19.32
C ARG A 150 13.29 -7.15 -20.22
N ILE A 151 13.32 -8.47 -20.00
CA ILE A 151 14.18 -9.39 -20.73
C ILE A 151 13.68 -9.63 -22.15
N ASN A 152 12.38 -9.93 -22.33
CA ASN A 152 11.84 -10.38 -23.62
C ASN A 152 11.44 -9.24 -24.54
N GLN A 153 11.01 -8.11 -23.99
CA GLN A 153 10.50 -6.99 -24.78
C GLN A 153 11.39 -5.73 -24.70
N HIS A 154 12.40 -5.73 -23.83
CA HIS A 154 13.27 -4.57 -23.58
C HIS A 154 12.47 -3.30 -23.23
N LYS A 155 11.33 -3.48 -22.52
CA LYS A 155 10.42 -2.42 -22.10
C LYS A 155 10.37 -2.32 -20.59
N SER A 156 10.11 -1.12 -20.12
CA SER A 156 9.74 -0.87 -18.73
C SER A 156 8.22 -0.96 -18.52
N VAL A 157 7.77 -1.09 -17.27
CA VAL A 157 6.34 -1.01 -16.92
C VAL A 157 5.79 0.39 -17.29
N VAL A 158 6.62 1.43 -17.17
CA VAL A 158 6.28 2.81 -17.60
C VAL A 158 6.03 2.88 -19.09
N ASP A 159 6.84 2.19 -19.92
CA ASP A 159 6.63 2.17 -21.37
C ASP A 159 5.31 1.49 -21.74
N LEU A 160 5.02 0.34 -21.10
CA LEU A 160 3.77 -0.36 -21.33
C LEU A 160 2.56 0.46 -20.83
N TYR A 161 2.70 1.18 -19.71
CA TYR A 161 1.68 2.11 -19.23
C TYR A 161 1.37 3.19 -20.28
N ARG A 162 2.41 3.81 -20.88
CA ARG A 162 2.24 4.81 -21.93
C ARG A 162 1.57 4.25 -23.19
N GLU A 163 1.88 3.02 -23.58
CA GLU A 163 1.24 2.36 -24.72
C GLU A 163 -0.26 2.12 -24.47
N ILE A 164 -0.65 1.71 -23.26
CA ILE A 164 -2.05 1.40 -22.93
C ILE A 164 -2.89 2.67 -22.76
N TYR A 165 -2.33 3.70 -22.12
CA TYR A 165 -3.08 4.90 -21.73
C TYR A 165 -2.73 6.14 -22.56
N GLY A 166 -1.60 6.15 -23.25
CA GLY A 166 -1.09 7.31 -24.00
C GLY A 166 -1.83 7.62 -25.32
N HIS A 167 -2.61 6.69 -25.86
CA HIS A 167 -3.35 6.87 -27.12
C HIS A 167 -4.76 7.49 -26.93
N GLY A 168 -5.01 8.18 -25.83
CA GLY A 168 -6.29 8.86 -25.55
C GLY A 168 -6.32 10.35 -25.86
N GLY A 169 -5.41 10.90 -26.66
CA GLY A 169 -5.28 12.35 -26.84
C GLY A 169 -4.94 12.85 -28.24
N GLU A 170 -5.25 12.13 -29.32
CA GLU A 170 -5.20 12.66 -30.67
C GLU A 170 -6.45 12.27 -31.49
N GLU A 171 -7.60 12.84 -31.13
CA GLU A 171 -8.55 13.26 -32.16
C GLU A 171 -8.18 14.70 -32.51
N VAL A 172 -7.36 14.82 -33.52
CA VAL A 172 -7.10 16.08 -34.20
C VAL A 172 -8.34 16.43 -35.01
N CYS A 173 -8.89 17.62 -34.75
CA CYS A 173 -9.77 18.33 -35.65
C CYS A 173 -9.10 18.60 -36.99
#